data_0be718809d6d30360ec2386bbc88d93b
#
_entry.id   0be718809d6d30360ec2386bbc88d93b
#
_cell.length_a   1.000
_cell.length_b   1.000
_cell.length_c   1.000
_cell.angle_alpha   90.00
_cell.angle_beta   90.00
_cell.angle_gamma   90.00
#
_symmetry.space_group_name_H-M   'P 1'
#
loop_
_entity.id
_entity.type
_entity.pdbx_description
1 polymer ?
#
loop_
_entity_poly.entity_id
_entity_poly.type
_entity_poly.pdbx_seq_one_letter_code
_entity_poly.pdbx_strand_id
1 'polypeptide(L)'
;MPSLFSAFIIEEKQGGGSMAAFDRVKSGIPAMDQALDYIRLGDNVVLQVSRMEEFCFFVEPYVRQAKEDGRNLIYFRFAGHAPLVKEEDAKRYCLDPGEGFEQFTVKVHRIIEKEGYDAFYVFDCLSELQEVWAADLMMGNFFRVTCPFLFQLDTVAMFPLLRGNHSYEAVARIQETTQLFLDIYSDEENIYLHPVKVWNRYSATMFLPHRADRQTGEFRTLTDAVGMSRYYAAVSRYLNEEDQNLDSWERYFQKCSRERGEMDHPETYRRLCGMMMTKDEQIGRMFEKFYRLEDYLRVKKRMIGTGKIGGKSCGMLLARSIVEKCLPDLAERLEPHDSFFIGDHVFYTYLVYNGLWDLHIAQKDEDGYYRLSDQLSEGIMKGVFPENIREQFRRMLEYFGQAPIIVRSSSILEDGFGNAFAGKYESVFCANQGSGEERLKKLEEAVRIVYASTVDPSALEYRETRGLDGVEEQMAILVQRVSGSLHGKYLFPSAAGVGYSYDTYGWSQNMDPEKGML
;
A
#
# COMPACT_ATOMS: atom_id res chain seq x y z
N MET A 1 -14.54 -3.48 20.95
CA MET A 1 -13.83 -4.76 21.09
C MET A 1 -12.36 -4.44 21.03
N PRO A 2 -11.49 -4.87 21.95
CA PRO A 2 -10.06 -4.74 21.79
C PRO A 2 -9.69 -5.49 20.49
N SER A 3 -8.85 -4.88 19.65
CA SER A 3 -8.43 -5.51 18.42
C SER A 3 -7.77 -6.86 18.75
N LEU A 4 -8.02 -7.89 17.97
CA LEU A 4 -7.39 -9.21 18.12
C LEU A 4 -5.85 -9.11 18.21
N PHE A 5 -5.27 -8.02 17.70
CA PHE A 5 -3.85 -7.68 17.78
C PHE A 5 -3.37 -7.34 19.18
N SER A 6 -4.17 -6.61 19.99
CA SER A 6 -3.81 -6.31 21.40
C SER A 6 -3.78 -7.57 22.26
N ALA A 7 -4.64 -8.55 21.95
CA ALA A 7 -4.68 -9.83 22.68
C ALA A 7 -3.48 -10.72 22.33
N PHE A 8 -3.07 -10.79 21.05
CA PHE A 8 -1.95 -11.63 20.61
C PHE A 8 -0.60 -11.15 21.15
N ILE A 9 -0.36 -9.84 21.15
CA ILE A 9 0.88 -9.24 21.69
C ILE A 9 0.98 -9.41 23.22
N ILE A 10 -0.15 -9.42 23.93
CA ILE A 10 -0.18 -9.58 25.39
C ILE A 10 0.03 -11.04 25.81
N GLU A 11 -0.48 -12.03 25.06
CA GLU A 11 -0.34 -13.45 25.40
C GLU A 11 1.09 -13.98 25.21
N GLU A 12 1.81 -13.59 24.14
CA GLU A 12 3.18 -14.07 23.93
C GLU A 12 4.20 -13.49 24.94
N LYS A 13 4.04 -12.23 25.38
CA LYS A 13 4.94 -11.66 26.41
C LYS A 13 4.62 -12.11 27.86
N GLN A 14 3.47 -12.74 28.12
CA GLN A 14 3.19 -13.35 29.42
C GLN A 14 3.89 -14.69 29.63
N GLY A 15 4.47 -15.29 28.60
CA GLY A 15 5.23 -16.54 28.61
C GLY A 15 6.73 -16.37 28.83
N GLY A 16 7.18 -15.67 29.88
CA GLY A 16 8.56 -15.84 30.40
C GLY A 16 9.67 -15.01 29.76
N GLY A 17 9.37 -13.97 28.99
CA GLY A 17 10.35 -13.01 28.50
C GLY A 17 10.50 -11.81 29.43
N SER A 18 11.73 -11.40 29.67
CA SER A 18 12.24 -10.30 30.47
C SER A 18 11.36 -9.02 30.53
N MET A 19 11.35 -8.36 31.67
CA MET A 19 10.74 -7.02 31.88
C MET A 19 11.36 -5.88 31.05
N ALA A 20 12.20 -6.17 30.06
CA ALA A 20 12.93 -5.21 29.22
C ALA A 20 12.01 -4.24 28.45
N ALA A 21 10.84 -4.72 27.95
CA ALA A 21 9.89 -3.89 27.21
C ALA A 21 9.30 -2.68 27.99
N PHE A 22 9.68 -2.51 29.22
CA PHE A 22 9.25 -1.40 30.09
C PHE A 22 10.41 -0.55 30.61
N ASP A 23 11.64 -0.80 30.15
CA ASP A 23 12.78 0.00 30.52
C ASP A 23 12.63 1.42 29.96
N ARG A 24 12.82 2.39 30.83
CA ARG A 24 12.70 3.81 30.52
C ARG A 24 13.87 4.29 29.68
N VAL A 25 13.56 4.89 28.56
CA VAL A 25 14.52 5.48 27.61
C VAL A 25 14.34 6.99 27.61
N LYS A 26 15.44 7.72 27.68
CA LYS A 26 15.43 9.18 27.61
C LYS A 26 15.26 9.64 26.16
N SER A 27 14.39 10.62 25.95
CA SER A 27 14.22 11.29 24.65
C SER A 27 15.28 12.35 24.34
N GLY A 28 16.09 12.71 25.34
CA GLY A 28 16.99 13.87 25.28
C GLY A 28 16.31 15.20 25.65
N ILE A 29 15.00 15.19 25.95
CA ILE A 29 14.22 16.34 26.44
C ILE A 29 13.60 15.95 27.80
N PRO A 30 14.26 16.28 28.95
CA PRO A 30 13.85 15.77 30.25
C PRO A 30 12.40 16.10 30.66
N ALA A 31 11.89 17.26 30.26
CA ALA A 31 10.50 17.62 30.55
C ALA A 31 9.49 16.83 29.69
N MET A 32 9.83 16.46 28.47
CA MET A 32 9.05 15.53 27.66
C MET A 32 9.05 14.13 28.26
N ASP A 33 10.19 13.66 28.75
CA ASP A 33 10.30 12.37 29.45
C ASP A 33 9.37 12.31 30.66
N GLN A 34 9.32 13.36 31.46
CA GLN A 34 8.39 13.45 32.61
C GLN A 34 6.93 13.50 32.16
N ALA A 35 6.61 14.26 31.11
CA ALA A 35 5.26 14.40 30.61
C ALA A 35 4.70 13.08 30.05
N LEU A 36 5.53 12.32 29.32
CA LEU A 36 5.15 11.06 28.67
C LEU A 36 5.40 9.80 29.56
N ASP A 37 5.94 9.95 30.77
CA ASP A 37 6.49 8.85 31.58
C ASP A 37 7.53 8.04 30.77
N TYR A 38 8.42 8.75 30.11
CA TYR A 38 9.52 8.29 29.24
C TYR A 38 9.08 7.57 27.96
N ILE A 39 9.98 7.48 27.01
CA ILE A 39 9.97 6.47 25.95
C ILE A 39 10.37 5.13 26.60
N ARG A 40 9.90 4.01 26.04
CA ARG A 40 10.22 2.67 26.56
C ARG A 40 10.75 1.78 25.44
N LEU A 41 11.54 0.78 25.80
CA LEU A 41 11.92 -0.26 24.86
C LEU A 41 10.67 -0.94 24.28
N GLY A 42 10.64 -1.15 22.98
CA GLY A 42 9.49 -1.59 22.21
C GLY A 42 8.64 -0.45 21.63
N ASP A 43 8.91 0.82 21.95
CA ASP A 43 8.09 1.92 21.43
C ASP A 43 8.36 2.23 19.96
N ASN A 44 7.29 2.20 19.18
CA ASN A 44 7.20 2.83 17.88
C ASN A 44 6.58 4.22 18.06
N VAL A 45 7.35 5.27 17.83
CA VAL A 45 6.98 6.66 18.08
C VAL A 45 6.72 7.35 16.75
N VAL A 46 5.48 7.73 16.49
CA VAL A 46 5.11 8.53 15.31
C VAL A 46 4.93 9.98 15.72
N LEU A 47 5.63 10.87 15.04
CA LEU A 47 5.44 12.32 15.15
C LEU A 47 4.75 12.80 13.86
N GLN A 48 3.49 13.19 13.98
CA GLN A 48 2.75 13.80 12.89
C GLN A 48 3.10 15.29 12.82
N VAL A 49 3.82 15.68 11.79
CA VAL A 49 4.40 17.01 11.61
C VAL A 49 3.86 17.66 10.34
N SER A 50 3.98 18.98 10.24
CA SER A 50 3.65 19.71 9.01
C SER A 50 4.88 19.97 8.14
N ARG A 51 6.06 19.98 8.76
CA ARG A 51 7.37 20.18 8.11
C ARG A 51 8.45 19.36 8.82
N MET A 52 9.45 18.94 8.08
CA MET A 52 10.53 18.09 8.62
C MET A 52 11.36 18.78 9.71
N GLU A 53 11.45 20.12 9.72
CA GLU A 53 12.12 20.88 10.78
C GLU A 53 11.46 20.67 12.16
N GLU A 54 10.16 20.43 12.18
CA GLU A 54 9.43 20.11 13.42
C GLU A 54 9.83 18.73 13.96
N PHE A 55 10.05 17.76 13.08
CA PHE A 55 10.57 16.45 13.47
C PHE A 55 12.01 16.53 13.95
N CYS A 56 12.88 17.29 13.26
CA CYS A 56 14.28 17.46 13.64
C CYS A 56 14.45 18.01 15.07
N PHE A 57 13.54 18.89 15.50
CA PHE A 57 13.56 19.45 16.86
C PHE A 57 13.50 18.35 17.94
N PHE A 58 12.79 17.26 17.70
CA PHE A 58 12.68 16.12 18.63
C PHE A 58 13.72 15.03 18.37
N VAL A 59 14.08 14.80 17.12
CA VAL A 59 15.00 13.73 16.74
C VAL A 59 16.46 14.07 17.05
N GLU A 60 16.89 15.33 16.95
CA GLU A 60 18.25 15.70 17.27
C GLU A 60 18.63 15.45 18.74
N PRO A 61 17.82 15.84 19.75
CA PRO A 61 18.06 15.46 21.15
C PRO A 61 18.03 13.94 21.36
N TYR A 62 17.10 13.23 20.72
CA TYR A 62 17.02 11.77 20.81
C TYR A 62 18.28 11.08 20.28
N VAL A 63 18.78 11.48 19.12
CA VAL A 63 20.02 10.96 18.53
C VAL A 63 21.22 11.21 19.44
N ARG A 64 21.32 12.42 20.00
CA ARG A 64 22.39 12.78 20.94
C ARG A 64 22.33 11.92 22.19
N GLN A 65 21.14 11.76 22.78
CA GLN A 65 20.96 10.95 23.99
C GLN A 65 21.25 9.47 23.72
N ALA A 66 20.80 8.94 22.58
CA ALA A 66 21.10 7.55 22.19
C ALA A 66 22.62 7.31 22.07
N LYS A 67 23.36 8.28 21.52
CA LYS A 67 24.80 8.22 21.40
C LYS A 67 25.49 8.28 22.77
N GLU A 68 25.06 9.19 23.67
CA GLU A 68 25.54 9.28 25.05
C GLU A 68 25.30 7.99 25.83
N ASP A 69 24.15 7.36 25.63
CA ASP A 69 23.76 6.10 26.26
C ASP A 69 24.42 4.87 25.58
N GLY A 70 25.23 5.05 24.54
CA GLY A 70 25.93 3.99 23.81
C GLY A 70 25.01 3.04 23.06
N ARG A 71 23.83 3.51 22.62
CA ARG A 71 22.82 2.71 21.90
C ARG A 71 23.24 2.42 20.46
N ASN A 72 22.85 1.27 19.94
CA ASN A 72 23.01 0.92 18.52
C ASN A 72 21.98 1.71 17.71
N LEU A 73 22.37 2.86 17.14
CA LEU A 73 21.49 3.76 16.41
C LEU A 73 21.61 3.52 14.91
N ILE A 74 20.47 3.30 14.26
CA ILE A 74 20.31 3.02 12.82
C ILE A 74 19.45 4.11 12.18
N TYR A 75 19.85 4.56 10.99
CA TYR A 75 19.10 5.51 10.18
C TYR A 75 18.74 4.90 8.82
N PHE A 76 17.44 4.75 8.55
CA PHE A 76 16.90 4.34 7.26
C PHE A 76 16.70 5.54 6.35
N ARG A 77 17.54 5.66 5.32
CA ARG A 77 17.54 6.74 4.34
C ARG A 77 16.92 6.29 3.02
N PHE A 78 15.80 6.92 2.61
CA PHE A 78 15.07 6.58 1.39
C PHE A 78 14.28 7.74 0.76
N ALA A 79 14.10 8.85 1.47
CA ALA A 79 13.30 10.00 1.01
C ALA A 79 14.17 11.07 0.33
N GLY A 80 13.53 12.00 -0.40
CA GLY A 80 14.21 13.08 -1.11
C GLY A 80 14.69 14.25 -0.25
N HIS A 81 14.10 14.43 0.95
CA HIS A 81 14.48 15.54 1.84
C HIS A 81 15.93 15.44 2.33
N ALA A 82 16.46 16.51 2.93
CA ALA A 82 17.78 16.51 3.55
C ALA A 82 17.89 15.42 4.64
N PRO A 83 19.08 14.79 4.84
CA PRO A 83 19.28 13.78 5.87
C PRO A 83 18.91 14.30 7.26
N LEU A 84 18.14 13.50 8.02
CA LEU A 84 17.67 13.84 9.38
C LEU A 84 18.73 13.55 10.44
N VAL A 85 19.64 12.61 10.15
CA VAL A 85 20.72 12.20 11.05
C VAL A 85 22.04 12.31 10.32
N LYS A 86 23.05 12.87 10.99
CA LYS A 86 24.40 12.98 10.43
C LYS A 86 25.04 11.60 10.27
N GLU A 87 25.97 11.49 9.32
CA GLU A 87 26.60 10.21 8.98
C GLU A 87 27.44 9.63 10.13
N GLU A 88 28.06 10.51 10.91
CA GLU A 88 28.87 10.13 12.07
C GLU A 88 28.08 9.72 13.32
N ASP A 89 26.75 9.94 13.33
CA ASP A 89 25.91 9.72 14.51
C ASP A 89 25.13 8.42 14.48
N ALA A 90 24.95 7.77 13.31
CA ALA A 90 24.19 6.54 13.17
C ALA A 90 24.72 5.64 12.05
N LYS A 91 24.47 4.33 12.14
CA LYS A 91 24.62 3.42 11.00
C LYS A 91 23.57 3.75 9.96
N ARG A 92 23.97 4.19 8.76
CA ARG A 92 23.04 4.56 7.69
C ARG A 92 22.82 3.39 6.73
N TYR A 93 21.56 3.10 6.46
CA TYR A 93 21.14 2.19 5.41
C TYR A 93 20.32 2.95 4.35
N CYS A 94 20.85 3.02 3.12
CA CYS A 94 20.15 3.64 2.00
C CYS A 94 19.31 2.58 1.29
N LEU A 95 18.01 2.85 1.13
CA LEU A 95 17.02 1.97 0.52
C LEU A 95 16.38 2.67 -0.68
N ASP A 96 16.03 1.91 -1.70
CA ASP A 96 15.31 2.41 -2.87
C ASP A 96 13.83 1.98 -2.80
N PRO A 97 12.90 2.90 -2.55
CA PRO A 97 11.47 2.57 -2.55
C PRO A 97 10.93 2.23 -3.95
N GLY A 98 11.68 2.56 -5.02
CA GLY A 98 11.33 2.26 -6.40
C GLY A 98 11.35 0.77 -6.73
N GLU A 99 12.03 -0.05 -5.93
CA GLU A 99 12.04 -1.52 -6.06
C GLU A 99 10.67 -2.16 -5.76
N GLY A 100 9.75 -1.45 -5.11
CA GLY A 100 8.42 -1.92 -4.76
C GLY A 100 8.22 -2.13 -3.26
N PHE A 101 6.94 -2.27 -2.88
CA PHE A 101 6.55 -2.39 -1.47
C PHE A 101 7.14 -3.62 -0.78
N GLU A 102 7.06 -4.77 -1.43
CA GLU A 102 7.52 -6.05 -0.87
C GLU A 102 9.03 -6.03 -0.66
N GLN A 103 9.80 -5.71 -1.72
CA GLN A 103 11.26 -5.70 -1.66
C GLN A 103 11.79 -4.69 -0.63
N PHE A 104 11.19 -3.50 -0.59
CA PHE A 104 11.53 -2.48 0.40
C PHE A 104 11.28 -2.98 1.83
N THR A 105 10.09 -3.52 2.10
CA THR A 105 9.71 -4.00 3.43
C THR A 105 10.60 -5.18 3.89
N VAL A 106 10.87 -6.13 3.00
CA VAL A 106 11.77 -7.26 3.28
C VAL A 106 13.19 -6.78 3.60
N LYS A 107 13.72 -5.80 2.86
CA LYS A 107 15.05 -5.23 3.16
C LYS A 107 15.08 -4.55 4.53
N VAL A 108 14.04 -3.78 4.86
CA VAL A 108 13.90 -3.16 6.20
C VAL A 108 13.91 -4.23 7.28
N HIS A 109 13.11 -5.29 7.14
CA HIS A 109 13.02 -6.38 8.11
C HIS A 109 14.34 -7.14 8.26
N ARG A 110 15.04 -7.46 7.18
CA ARG A 110 16.37 -8.10 7.22
C ARG A 110 17.42 -7.26 7.95
N ILE A 111 17.36 -5.93 7.80
CA ILE A 111 18.26 -5.02 8.53
C ILE A 111 17.88 -5.02 10.01
N ILE A 112 16.60 -4.92 10.36
CA ILE A 112 16.13 -4.97 11.75
C ILE A 112 16.53 -6.29 12.42
N GLU A 113 16.36 -7.43 11.75
CA GLU A 113 16.77 -8.74 12.23
C GLU A 113 18.30 -8.81 12.47
N LYS A 114 19.07 -8.30 11.50
CA LYS A 114 20.55 -8.25 11.61
C LYS A 114 21.03 -7.39 12.77
N GLU A 115 20.40 -6.23 13.00
CA GLU A 115 20.79 -5.30 14.08
C GLU A 115 20.30 -5.77 15.46
N GLY A 116 19.25 -6.58 15.52
CA GLY A 116 18.81 -7.36 16.68
C GLY A 116 18.09 -6.54 17.75
N TYR A 117 18.14 -7.03 18.99
CA TYR A 117 17.45 -6.47 20.15
C TYR A 117 18.01 -5.11 20.57
N ASP A 118 17.16 -4.32 21.23
CA ASP A 118 17.52 -3.02 21.86
C ASP A 118 18.11 -1.98 20.90
N ALA A 119 17.94 -2.17 19.59
CA ALA A 119 18.40 -1.22 18.59
C ALA A 119 17.47 0.00 18.49
N PHE A 120 18.05 1.16 18.18
CA PHE A 120 17.33 2.41 18.03
C PHE A 120 17.28 2.81 16.55
N TYR A 121 16.11 3.23 16.09
CA TYR A 121 15.86 3.54 14.68
C TYR A 121 15.35 4.97 14.48
N VAL A 122 15.84 5.61 13.44
CA VAL A 122 15.22 6.80 12.85
C VAL A 122 14.88 6.46 11.40
N PHE A 123 13.66 6.70 11.01
CA PHE A 123 13.20 6.55 9.63
C PHE A 123 13.11 7.91 8.94
N ASP A 124 13.42 7.95 7.66
CA ASP A 124 13.04 9.06 6.79
C ASP A 124 11.52 9.23 6.72
N CYS A 125 11.06 10.31 6.14
CA CYS A 125 9.64 10.61 6.03
C CYS A 125 8.90 9.58 5.18
N LEU A 126 8.14 8.71 5.84
CA LEU A 126 7.36 7.68 5.18
C LEU A 126 6.26 8.27 4.25
N SER A 127 5.79 9.49 4.51
CA SER A 127 4.82 10.15 3.65
C SER A 127 5.34 10.41 2.23
N GLU A 128 6.67 10.53 2.04
CA GLU A 128 7.26 10.67 0.70
C GLU A 128 7.19 9.37 -0.12
N LEU A 129 7.04 8.22 0.53
CA LEU A 129 6.82 6.94 -0.17
C LEU A 129 5.51 6.91 -0.97
N GLN A 130 4.55 7.78 -0.64
CA GLN A 130 3.31 7.89 -1.43
C GLN A 130 3.55 8.31 -2.88
N GLU A 131 4.65 9.02 -3.17
CA GLU A 131 5.00 9.34 -4.56
C GLU A 131 5.37 8.10 -5.37
N VAL A 132 5.91 7.09 -4.71
CA VAL A 132 6.36 5.83 -5.32
C VAL A 132 5.32 4.73 -5.23
N TRP A 133 4.68 4.60 -4.05
CA TRP A 133 3.67 3.57 -3.78
C TRP A 133 2.24 4.03 -4.08
N ALA A 134 2.08 5.28 -4.44
CA ALA A 134 0.87 5.92 -4.92
C ALA A 134 -0.30 6.02 -3.92
N ALA A 135 -0.28 5.36 -2.75
CA ALA A 135 -1.46 5.38 -1.87
C ALA A 135 -1.19 5.02 -0.41
N ASP A 136 -2.11 5.43 0.44
CA ASP A 136 -2.15 5.18 1.88
C ASP A 136 -2.26 3.70 2.26
N LEU A 137 -2.86 2.86 1.40
CA LEU A 137 -3.01 1.43 1.68
C LEU A 137 -1.65 0.77 1.97
N MET A 138 -0.65 1.07 1.15
CA MET A 138 0.70 0.52 1.34
C MET A 138 1.38 1.08 2.57
N MET A 139 1.14 2.34 2.90
CA MET A 139 1.65 2.96 4.11
C MET A 139 1.09 2.27 5.37
N GLY A 140 -0.22 2.10 5.45
CA GLY A 140 -0.87 1.37 6.53
C GLY A 140 -0.38 -0.08 6.65
N ASN A 141 -0.15 -0.76 5.51
CA ASN A 141 0.40 -2.11 5.48
C ASN A 141 1.83 -2.16 6.01
N PHE A 142 2.69 -1.20 5.64
CA PHE A 142 4.06 -1.11 6.14
C PHE A 142 4.10 -1.02 7.67
N PHE A 143 3.33 -0.12 8.27
CA PHE A 143 3.25 -0.01 9.72
C PHE A 143 2.73 -1.30 10.38
N ARG A 144 1.74 -1.94 9.76
CA ARG A 144 1.12 -3.15 10.31
C ARG A 144 2.06 -4.35 10.35
N VAL A 145 3.01 -4.46 9.42
CA VAL A 145 3.98 -5.56 9.42
C VAL A 145 5.29 -5.19 10.12
N THR A 146 5.69 -3.92 10.13
CA THR A 146 6.99 -3.49 10.67
C THR A 146 6.93 -3.15 12.16
N CYS A 147 5.90 -2.43 12.64
CA CYS A 147 5.82 -2.03 14.04
C CYS A 147 5.72 -3.20 15.03
N PRO A 148 4.91 -4.27 14.79
CA PRO A 148 4.91 -5.44 15.66
C PRO A 148 6.28 -6.15 15.69
N PHE A 149 6.98 -6.22 14.56
CA PHE A 149 8.31 -6.82 14.48
C PHE A 149 9.35 -6.01 15.29
N LEU A 150 9.36 -4.69 15.17
CA LEU A 150 10.18 -3.80 16.01
C LEU A 150 9.85 -3.95 17.51
N PHE A 151 8.56 -4.02 17.84
CA PHE A 151 8.10 -4.20 19.22
C PHE A 151 8.59 -5.52 19.85
N GLN A 152 8.59 -6.62 19.09
CA GLN A 152 9.06 -7.94 19.57
C GLN A 152 10.56 -7.94 19.90
N LEU A 153 11.36 -7.10 19.23
CA LEU A 153 12.79 -6.96 19.43
C LEU A 153 13.16 -5.90 20.49
N ASP A 154 12.21 -5.39 21.24
CA ASP A 154 12.41 -4.36 22.26
C ASP A 154 13.15 -3.12 21.73
N THR A 155 12.93 -2.73 20.49
CA THR A 155 13.58 -1.60 19.83
C THR A 155 12.85 -0.28 20.09
N VAL A 156 13.48 0.85 19.78
CA VAL A 156 12.82 2.17 19.76
C VAL A 156 12.93 2.75 18.37
N ALA A 157 11.80 3.10 17.75
CA ALA A 157 11.77 3.61 16.40
C ALA A 157 11.01 4.94 16.31
N MET A 158 11.63 5.93 15.65
CA MET A 158 11.07 7.26 15.38
C MET A 158 10.65 7.39 13.93
N PHE A 159 9.38 7.76 13.70
CA PHE A 159 8.78 7.90 12.37
C PHE A 159 8.17 9.29 12.18
N PRO A 160 8.64 10.09 11.21
CA PRO A 160 7.93 11.30 10.80
C PRO A 160 6.78 10.95 9.84
N LEU A 161 5.63 11.59 10.07
CA LEU A 161 4.45 11.50 9.22
C LEU A 161 3.96 12.91 8.88
N LEU A 162 3.85 13.23 7.59
CA LEU A 162 3.41 14.56 7.16
C LEU A 162 1.88 14.69 7.32
N ARG A 163 1.50 15.73 8.08
CA ARG A 163 0.10 16.11 8.25
C ARG A 163 -0.53 16.48 6.90
N GLY A 164 -1.78 16.08 6.74
CA GLY A 164 -2.52 16.39 5.53
C GLY A 164 -2.16 15.55 4.30
N ASN A 165 -1.16 14.67 4.36
CA ASN A 165 -0.81 13.76 3.25
C ASN A 165 -1.59 12.46 3.27
N HIS A 166 -2.19 12.12 4.40
CA HIS A 166 -2.83 10.83 4.65
C HIS A 166 -4.32 10.97 4.94
N SER A 167 -5.09 9.96 4.57
CA SER A 167 -6.48 9.83 4.97
C SER A 167 -6.61 9.53 6.47
N TYR A 168 -7.75 9.87 7.07
CA TYR A 168 -8.03 9.53 8.47
C TYR A 168 -7.98 8.02 8.73
N GLU A 169 -8.39 7.21 7.75
CA GLU A 169 -8.34 5.76 7.85
C GLU A 169 -6.89 5.24 7.95
N ALA A 170 -5.98 5.77 7.14
CA ALA A 170 -4.57 5.42 7.20
C ALA A 170 -3.92 5.86 8.51
N VAL A 171 -4.18 7.09 8.95
CA VAL A 171 -3.69 7.60 10.25
C VAL A 171 -4.20 6.75 11.40
N ALA A 172 -5.49 6.36 11.40
CA ALA A 172 -6.06 5.48 12.44
C ALA A 172 -5.37 4.10 12.46
N ARG A 173 -5.08 3.51 11.30
CA ARG A 173 -4.34 2.25 11.21
C ARG A 173 -2.91 2.37 11.73
N ILE A 174 -2.23 3.48 11.44
CA ILE A 174 -0.89 3.76 11.97
C ILE A 174 -0.96 3.90 13.50
N GLN A 175 -1.95 4.63 14.01
CA GLN A 175 -2.17 4.75 15.45
C GLN A 175 -2.43 3.40 16.13
N GLU A 176 -3.17 2.48 15.49
CA GLU A 176 -3.42 1.14 16.05
C GLU A 176 -2.13 0.37 16.34
N THR A 177 -1.13 0.47 15.47
CA THR A 177 0.11 -0.32 15.51
C THR A 177 1.24 0.33 16.30
N THR A 178 1.16 1.62 16.61
CA THR A 178 2.21 2.38 17.29
C THR A 178 1.92 2.55 18.79
N GLN A 179 2.94 2.66 19.62
CA GLN A 179 2.82 2.86 21.07
C GLN A 179 2.67 4.33 21.42
N LEU A 180 3.35 5.21 20.70
CA LEU A 180 3.24 6.66 20.85
C LEU A 180 2.82 7.29 19.53
N PHE A 181 1.79 8.14 19.57
CA PHE A 181 1.39 8.98 18.45
C PHE A 181 1.28 10.43 18.94
N LEU A 182 2.16 11.29 18.43
CA LEU A 182 2.37 12.65 18.90
C LEU A 182 2.06 13.63 17.77
N ASP A 183 1.06 14.49 17.97
CA ASP A 183 0.74 15.57 17.05
C ASP A 183 1.64 16.78 17.34
N ILE A 184 2.34 17.25 16.32
CA ILE A 184 3.21 18.40 16.39
C ILE A 184 2.62 19.55 15.60
N TYR A 185 2.52 20.70 16.23
CA TYR A 185 2.10 21.96 15.61
C TYR A 185 3.17 23.01 15.87
N SER A 186 3.20 24.08 15.10
CA SER A 186 4.15 25.14 15.34
C SER A 186 3.59 26.52 14.97
N ASP A 187 4.12 27.55 15.65
CA ASP A 187 4.05 28.93 15.25
C ASP A 187 5.46 29.50 15.04
N GLU A 188 5.60 30.82 14.96
CA GLU A 188 6.89 31.47 14.71
C GLU A 188 7.88 31.26 15.87
N GLU A 189 7.39 31.19 17.10
CA GLU A 189 8.21 31.15 18.32
C GLU A 189 8.27 29.76 18.95
N ASN A 190 7.22 28.97 18.79
CA ASN A 190 7.00 27.76 19.58
C ASN A 190 6.74 26.53 18.71
N ILE A 191 7.06 25.37 19.28
CA ILE A 191 6.59 24.07 18.83
C ILE A 191 5.66 23.51 19.91
N TYR A 192 4.53 22.97 19.50
CA TYR A 192 3.55 22.35 20.38
C TYR A 192 3.51 20.85 20.12
N LEU A 193 3.57 20.07 21.20
CA LEU A 193 3.43 18.63 21.18
C LEU A 193 2.12 18.26 21.89
N HIS A 194 1.27 17.52 21.20
CA HIS A 194 0.01 17.00 21.74
C HIS A 194 0.00 15.47 21.62
N PRO A 195 0.15 14.72 22.70
CA PRO A 195 0.07 13.28 22.69
C PRO A 195 -1.38 12.83 22.40
N VAL A 196 -1.59 12.13 21.28
CA VAL A 196 -2.88 11.58 20.86
C VAL A 196 -3.04 10.14 21.35
N LYS A 197 -1.94 9.38 21.31
CA LYS A 197 -1.87 8.02 21.85
C LYS A 197 -0.60 7.87 22.67
N VAL A 198 -0.75 7.32 23.87
CA VAL A 198 0.33 6.88 24.76
C VAL A 198 -0.09 5.54 25.36
N TRP A 199 0.66 4.48 25.06
CA TRP A 199 0.31 3.12 25.44
C TRP A 199 0.94 2.69 26.76
N ASN A 200 0.12 2.09 27.64
CA ASN A 200 0.52 1.39 28.86
C ASN A 200 1.40 2.19 29.83
N ARG A 201 1.14 3.50 29.96
CA ARG A 201 1.80 4.40 30.95
C ARG A 201 0.89 5.57 31.29
N TYR A 202 1.22 6.28 32.36
CA TYR A 202 0.40 7.38 32.85
C TYR A 202 1.25 8.49 33.50
N SER A 203 0.92 9.72 33.15
CA SER A 203 1.23 10.92 33.94
C SER A 203 0.00 11.83 33.99
N ALA A 204 -0.07 12.70 35.00
CA ALA A 204 -1.23 13.58 35.16
C ALA A 204 -1.42 14.60 34.01
N THR A 205 -0.37 14.87 33.26
CA THR A 205 -0.35 15.87 32.17
C THR A 205 -0.20 15.25 30.77
N MET A 206 -0.21 13.93 30.69
CA MET A 206 0.18 13.16 29.50
C MET A 206 -0.56 13.58 28.23
N PHE A 207 -1.88 13.80 28.31
CA PHE A 207 -2.71 14.15 27.17
C PHE A 207 -3.01 15.66 27.05
N LEU A 208 -2.32 16.49 27.83
CA LEU A 208 -2.38 17.94 27.63
C LEU A 208 -1.41 18.36 26.54
N PRO A 209 -1.68 19.47 25.84
CA PRO A 209 -0.69 20.06 24.95
C PRO A 209 0.52 20.58 25.74
N HIS A 210 1.70 20.38 25.16
CA HIS A 210 2.97 20.87 25.70
C HIS A 210 3.56 21.88 24.71
N ARG A 211 4.25 22.90 25.21
CA ARG A 211 4.92 23.92 24.42
C ARG A 211 6.42 23.81 24.61
N ALA A 212 7.17 23.79 23.53
CA ALA A 212 8.60 23.99 23.49
C ALA A 212 8.93 25.34 22.83
N ASP A 213 9.74 26.16 23.49
CA ASP A 213 10.29 27.38 22.91
C ASP A 213 11.43 27.04 21.96
N ARG A 214 11.38 27.55 20.72
CA ARG A 214 12.37 27.20 19.67
C ARG A 214 13.78 27.70 19.97
N GLN A 215 13.91 28.81 20.69
CA GLN A 215 15.21 29.44 20.96
C GLN A 215 15.86 28.88 22.21
N THR A 216 15.09 28.74 23.29
CA THR A 216 15.59 28.33 24.59
C THR A 216 15.52 26.81 24.81
N GLY A 217 14.68 26.10 24.04
CA GLY A 217 14.41 24.69 24.27
C GLY A 217 13.54 24.42 25.51
N GLU A 218 13.04 25.47 26.19
CA GLU A 218 12.20 25.32 27.37
C GLU A 218 10.90 24.58 27.01
N PHE A 219 10.70 23.43 27.64
CA PHE A 219 9.52 22.58 27.42
C PHE A 219 8.61 22.61 28.66
N ARG A 220 7.31 22.92 28.46
CA ARG A 220 6.34 22.97 29.55
C ARG A 220 4.92 22.57 29.12
N THR A 221 4.17 21.98 30.04
CA THR A 221 2.74 21.68 29.84
C THR A 221 1.93 22.97 29.84
N LEU A 222 0.96 23.07 28.91
CA LEU A 222 0.02 24.17 28.84
C LEU A 222 -1.14 23.94 29.80
N THR A 223 -1.23 24.79 30.84
CA THR A 223 -2.31 24.75 31.83
C THR A 223 -3.07 26.07 31.93
N ASP A 224 -2.58 27.11 31.27
CA ASP A 224 -3.17 28.45 31.28
C ASP A 224 -3.97 28.74 30.00
N ALA A 225 -4.97 29.63 30.12
CA ALA A 225 -5.87 29.96 29.02
C ALA A 225 -5.17 30.64 27.83
N VAL A 226 -4.12 31.44 28.08
CA VAL A 226 -3.39 32.15 27.02
C VAL A 226 -2.56 31.17 26.19
N GLY A 227 -1.84 30.26 26.86
CA GLY A 227 -1.10 29.19 26.20
C GLY A 227 -2.00 28.28 25.37
N MET A 228 -3.14 27.87 25.94
CA MET A 228 -4.14 27.07 25.22
C MET A 228 -4.73 27.80 24.01
N SER A 229 -5.02 29.11 24.12
CA SER A 229 -5.51 29.89 22.99
C SER A 229 -4.49 29.96 21.86
N ARG A 230 -3.20 30.16 22.15
CA ARG A 230 -2.13 30.12 21.15
C ARG A 230 -2.00 28.75 20.48
N TYR A 231 -2.07 27.68 21.27
CA TYR A 231 -2.06 26.32 20.75
C TYR A 231 -3.22 26.09 19.76
N TYR A 232 -4.46 26.42 20.13
CA TYR A 232 -5.61 26.27 19.21
C TYR A 232 -5.50 27.16 17.98
N ALA A 233 -4.93 28.35 18.09
CA ALA A 233 -4.64 29.21 16.94
C ALA A 233 -3.60 28.56 16.01
N ALA A 234 -2.59 27.89 16.54
CA ALA A 234 -1.65 27.12 15.74
C ALA A 234 -2.33 25.93 15.06
N VAL A 235 -3.12 25.13 15.78
CA VAL A 235 -3.89 24.00 15.23
C VAL A 235 -4.81 24.45 14.09
N SER A 236 -5.53 25.56 14.27
CA SER A 236 -6.50 26.06 13.28
C SER A 236 -5.88 26.43 11.93
N ARG A 237 -4.57 26.73 11.89
CA ARG A 237 -3.85 27.02 10.62
C ARG A 237 -3.73 25.79 9.72
N TYR A 238 -3.82 24.59 10.30
CA TYR A 238 -3.67 23.31 9.60
C TYR A 238 -5.01 22.61 9.34
N LEU A 239 -6.11 23.18 9.82
CA LEU A 239 -7.46 22.70 9.55
C LEU A 239 -7.94 23.24 8.20
N ASN A 240 -7.59 22.55 7.13
CA ASN A 240 -8.11 22.85 5.80
C ASN A 240 -9.31 21.94 5.55
N GLU A 241 -10.53 22.49 5.56
CA GLU A 241 -11.78 21.72 5.54
C GLU A 241 -12.00 20.97 4.22
N GLU A 242 -11.48 21.48 3.09
CA GLU A 242 -11.78 20.93 1.76
C GLU A 242 -11.02 19.65 1.40
N ASP A 243 -9.82 19.44 1.97
CA ASP A 243 -8.91 18.34 1.59
C ASP A 243 -8.60 17.38 2.75
N GLN A 244 -9.33 17.47 3.84
CA GLN A 244 -9.21 16.52 4.95
C GLN A 244 -9.70 15.14 4.51
N ASN A 245 -9.00 14.10 4.89
CA ASN A 245 -9.34 12.71 4.57
C ASN A 245 -9.01 12.25 3.13
N LEU A 246 -8.13 12.94 2.43
CA LEU A 246 -7.64 12.51 1.12
C LEU A 246 -6.14 12.17 1.22
N ASP A 247 -5.74 11.07 0.62
CA ASP A 247 -4.33 10.77 0.39
C ASP A 247 -3.79 11.50 -0.84
N SER A 248 -2.48 11.37 -1.09
CA SER A 248 -1.83 12.00 -2.25
C SER A 248 -2.37 11.48 -3.59
N TRP A 249 -2.81 10.21 -3.63
CA TRP A 249 -3.45 9.60 -4.80
C TRP A 249 -4.77 10.30 -5.13
N GLU A 250 -5.68 10.38 -4.19
CA GLU A 250 -6.99 11.02 -4.39
C GLU A 250 -6.87 12.51 -4.70
N ARG A 251 -5.97 13.22 -4.01
CA ARG A 251 -5.69 14.64 -4.30
C ARG A 251 -5.18 14.85 -5.73
N TYR A 252 -4.26 14.01 -6.19
CA TYR A 252 -3.74 14.11 -7.55
C TYR A 252 -4.83 13.89 -8.61
N PHE A 253 -5.70 12.89 -8.42
CA PHE A 253 -6.84 12.65 -9.30
C PHE A 253 -7.90 13.76 -9.24
N GLN A 254 -8.14 14.32 -8.08
CA GLN A 254 -9.02 15.49 -7.95
C GLN A 254 -8.45 16.70 -8.70
N LYS A 255 -7.15 16.97 -8.55
CA LYS A 255 -6.47 18.01 -9.32
C LYS A 255 -6.62 17.78 -10.82
N CYS A 256 -6.33 16.59 -11.31
CA CYS A 256 -6.52 16.20 -12.71
C CYS A 256 -7.97 16.41 -13.19
N SER A 257 -8.96 16.18 -12.32
CA SER A 257 -10.37 16.34 -12.68
C SER A 257 -10.84 17.80 -12.69
N ARG A 258 -10.33 18.64 -11.79
CA ARG A 258 -10.69 20.05 -11.66
C ARG A 258 -9.95 20.92 -12.68
N GLU A 259 -8.67 20.69 -12.88
CA GLU A 259 -7.76 21.50 -13.69
C GLU A 259 -7.43 20.82 -15.04
N ARG A 260 -8.43 20.24 -15.71
CA ARG A 260 -8.25 19.40 -16.90
C ARG A 260 -7.40 20.06 -17.99
N GLY A 261 -7.60 21.33 -18.26
CA GLY A 261 -6.87 22.05 -19.30
C GLY A 261 -5.38 22.20 -19.02
N GLU A 262 -5.00 22.36 -17.75
CA GLU A 262 -3.60 22.48 -17.32
C GLU A 262 -2.95 21.11 -17.16
N MET A 263 -3.72 20.09 -16.77
CA MET A 263 -3.25 18.75 -16.51
C MET A 263 -3.22 17.85 -17.76
N ASP A 264 -3.76 18.28 -18.91
CA ASP A 264 -3.81 17.49 -20.14
C ASP A 264 -2.52 17.60 -20.95
N HIS A 265 -1.42 17.07 -20.39
CA HIS A 265 -0.09 17.11 -20.99
C HIS A 265 0.73 15.81 -20.72
N PRO A 266 1.80 15.53 -21.51
CA PRO A 266 2.53 14.25 -21.47
C PRO A 266 3.11 13.88 -20.10
N GLU A 267 3.53 14.83 -19.28
CA GLU A 267 4.09 14.55 -17.96
C GLU A 267 3.02 13.97 -17.02
N THR A 268 1.81 14.54 -17.05
CA THR A 268 0.66 13.98 -16.33
C THR A 268 0.34 12.56 -16.80
N TYR A 269 0.36 12.29 -18.12
CA TYR A 269 0.09 10.96 -18.65
C TYR A 269 1.13 9.95 -18.18
N ARG A 270 2.43 10.29 -18.19
CA ARG A 270 3.50 9.44 -17.69
C ARG A 270 3.32 9.14 -16.20
N ARG A 271 2.99 10.15 -15.39
CA ARG A 271 2.73 9.96 -13.96
C ARG A 271 1.53 9.04 -13.72
N LEU A 272 0.40 9.30 -14.35
CA LEU A 272 -0.81 8.47 -14.24
C LEU A 272 -0.56 7.03 -14.73
N CYS A 273 0.19 6.86 -15.84
CA CYS A 273 0.59 5.56 -16.33
C CYS A 273 1.41 4.78 -15.31
N GLY A 274 2.44 5.40 -14.73
CA GLY A 274 3.28 4.80 -13.68
C GLY A 274 2.52 4.44 -12.41
N MET A 275 1.52 5.26 -12.05
CA MET A 275 0.69 5.03 -10.88
C MET A 275 -0.27 3.85 -11.04
N MET A 276 -0.96 3.71 -12.18
CA MET A 276 -2.10 2.81 -12.31
C MET A 276 -2.03 1.80 -13.46
N MET A 277 -1.09 1.95 -14.41
CA MET A 277 -0.99 1.03 -15.56
C MET A 277 0.26 0.15 -15.44
N THR A 278 1.43 0.69 -15.76
CA THR A 278 2.67 -0.08 -15.88
C THR A 278 3.90 0.75 -15.55
N LYS A 279 4.99 0.06 -15.18
CA LYS A 279 6.35 0.61 -15.10
C LYS A 279 7.19 0.23 -16.34
N ASP A 280 6.67 -0.63 -17.23
CA ASP A 280 7.36 -1.00 -18.47
C ASP A 280 7.43 0.19 -19.43
N GLU A 281 8.64 0.54 -19.86
CA GLU A 281 8.85 1.71 -20.71
C GLU A 281 8.27 1.58 -22.12
N GLN A 282 8.21 0.37 -22.68
CA GLN A 282 7.68 0.17 -24.03
C GLN A 282 6.16 0.31 -24.02
N ILE A 283 5.50 -0.33 -23.07
CA ILE A 283 4.07 -0.21 -22.86
C ILE A 283 3.71 1.22 -22.47
N GLY A 284 4.51 1.86 -21.61
CA GLY A 284 4.34 3.26 -21.19
C GLY A 284 4.36 4.24 -22.37
N ARG A 285 5.29 4.08 -23.30
CA ARG A 285 5.35 4.88 -24.57
C ARG A 285 4.10 4.67 -25.43
N MET A 286 3.54 3.48 -25.46
CA MET A 286 2.29 3.23 -26.17
C MET A 286 1.10 3.92 -25.50
N PHE A 287 1.03 3.88 -24.16
CA PHE A 287 0.02 4.65 -23.42
C PHE A 287 0.15 6.14 -23.66
N GLU A 288 1.37 6.72 -23.61
CA GLU A 288 1.61 8.15 -23.91
C GLU A 288 1.11 8.54 -25.31
N LYS A 289 1.25 7.65 -26.29
CA LYS A 289 0.77 7.86 -27.66
C LYS A 289 -0.75 7.77 -27.77
N PHE A 290 -1.37 6.79 -27.12
CA PHE A 290 -2.77 6.42 -27.36
C PHE A 290 -3.73 6.81 -26.23
N TYR A 291 -3.27 7.21 -25.04
CA TYR A 291 -4.10 7.63 -23.94
C TYR A 291 -4.07 9.15 -23.74
N ARG A 292 -5.15 9.69 -23.22
CA ARG A 292 -5.29 11.08 -22.79
C ARG A 292 -5.83 11.11 -21.38
N LEU A 293 -5.81 12.27 -20.74
CA LEU A 293 -6.24 12.44 -19.34
C LEU A 293 -7.61 11.80 -19.07
N GLU A 294 -8.57 11.98 -19.96
CA GLU A 294 -9.93 11.44 -19.78
C GLU A 294 -9.95 9.89 -19.75
N ASP A 295 -9.06 9.21 -20.48
CA ASP A 295 -8.96 7.76 -20.48
C ASP A 295 -8.51 7.24 -19.11
N TYR A 296 -7.48 7.88 -18.50
CA TYR A 296 -7.04 7.56 -17.14
C TYR A 296 -8.12 7.84 -16.10
N LEU A 297 -8.81 8.97 -16.17
CA LEU A 297 -9.91 9.30 -15.28
C LEU A 297 -11.08 8.33 -15.39
N ARG A 298 -11.33 7.78 -16.58
CA ARG A 298 -12.35 6.74 -16.83
C ARG A 298 -11.96 5.43 -16.14
N VAL A 299 -10.70 5.02 -16.25
CA VAL A 299 -10.18 3.84 -15.52
C VAL A 299 -10.30 4.05 -14.01
N LYS A 300 -9.86 5.22 -13.49
CA LYS A 300 -9.94 5.53 -12.04
C LYS A 300 -11.35 5.38 -11.49
N LYS A 301 -12.38 5.80 -12.23
CA LYS A 301 -13.79 5.66 -11.81
C LYS A 301 -14.26 4.21 -11.66
N ARG A 302 -13.53 3.26 -12.26
CA ARG A 302 -13.81 1.83 -12.26
C ARG A 302 -12.82 1.03 -11.43
N MET A 303 -11.91 1.70 -10.72
CA MET A 303 -10.97 1.05 -9.82
C MET A 303 -11.58 0.78 -8.45
N ILE A 304 -11.19 -0.35 -7.88
CA ILE A 304 -11.38 -0.73 -6.48
C ILE A 304 -9.99 -0.78 -5.84
N GLY A 305 -9.84 -0.08 -4.73
CA GLY A 305 -8.53 0.14 -4.13
C GLY A 305 -7.64 1.03 -5.00
N THR A 306 -6.35 0.83 -4.91
CA THR A 306 -5.29 1.61 -5.56
C THR A 306 -4.22 0.69 -6.14
N GLY A 307 -3.20 1.28 -6.77
CA GLY A 307 -2.11 0.54 -7.40
C GLY A 307 -2.36 0.28 -8.89
N LYS A 308 -1.69 -0.72 -9.44
CA LYS A 308 -1.78 -1.03 -10.87
C LYS A 308 -2.92 -2.00 -11.18
N ILE A 309 -3.46 -1.88 -12.39
CA ILE A 309 -4.55 -2.75 -12.87
C ILE A 309 -4.05 -4.03 -13.56
N GLY A 310 -2.73 -4.18 -13.69
CA GLY A 310 -2.07 -5.37 -14.22
C GLY A 310 -2.05 -5.50 -15.74
N GLY A 311 -1.28 -6.47 -16.23
CA GLY A 311 -0.93 -6.63 -17.65
C GLY A 311 -2.13 -6.90 -18.54
N LYS A 312 -2.99 -7.86 -18.19
CA LYS A 312 -4.19 -8.21 -18.97
C LYS A 312 -5.14 -7.03 -19.14
N SER A 313 -5.38 -6.27 -18.07
CA SER A 313 -6.19 -5.05 -18.10
C SER A 313 -5.56 -3.97 -18.98
N CYS A 314 -4.26 -3.74 -18.82
CA CYS A 314 -3.51 -2.77 -19.63
C CYS A 314 -3.53 -3.14 -21.11
N GLY A 315 -3.25 -4.40 -21.45
CA GLY A 315 -3.26 -4.90 -22.82
C GLY A 315 -4.61 -4.73 -23.49
N MET A 316 -5.69 -5.11 -22.82
CA MET A 316 -7.07 -4.94 -23.30
C MET A 316 -7.41 -3.47 -23.58
N LEU A 317 -7.12 -2.58 -22.62
CA LEU A 317 -7.45 -1.16 -22.73
C LEU A 317 -6.62 -0.47 -23.82
N LEU A 318 -5.34 -0.80 -23.91
CA LEU A 318 -4.43 -0.25 -24.91
C LEU A 318 -4.81 -0.71 -26.32
N ALA A 319 -5.05 -2.02 -26.52
CA ALA A 319 -5.47 -2.58 -27.79
C ALA A 319 -6.75 -1.91 -28.28
N ARG A 320 -7.72 -1.74 -27.40
CA ARG A 320 -8.98 -1.05 -27.72
C ARG A 320 -8.74 0.41 -28.15
N SER A 321 -7.94 1.16 -27.39
CA SER A 321 -7.61 2.55 -27.73
C SER A 321 -6.90 2.67 -29.09
N ILE A 322 -6.04 1.71 -29.43
CA ILE A 322 -5.38 1.66 -30.73
C ILE A 322 -6.42 1.45 -31.84
N VAL A 323 -7.33 0.48 -31.68
CA VAL A 323 -8.38 0.23 -32.69
C VAL A 323 -9.30 1.44 -32.84
N GLU A 324 -9.74 2.06 -31.75
CA GLU A 324 -10.61 3.24 -31.79
C GLU A 324 -9.96 4.43 -32.51
N LYS A 325 -8.64 4.60 -32.39
CA LYS A 325 -7.93 5.74 -33.02
C LYS A 325 -7.41 5.45 -34.42
N CYS A 326 -7.02 4.20 -34.69
CA CYS A 326 -6.39 3.84 -35.97
C CYS A 326 -7.35 3.18 -36.95
N LEU A 327 -8.43 2.58 -36.48
CA LEU A 327 -9.39 1.78 -37.27
C LEU A 327 -10.83 2.09 -36.85
N PRO A 328 -11.30 3.34 -37.01
CA PRO A 328 -12.61 3.78 -36.49
C PRO A 328 -13.79 2.96 -37.06
N ASP A 329 -13.72 2.52 -38.33
CA ASP A 329 -14.76 1.67 -38.94
C ASP A 329 -14.89 0.30 -38.26
N LEU A 330 -13.81 -0.23 -37.69
CA LEU A 330 -13.83 -1.47 -36.90
C LEU A 330 -14.26 -1.19 -35.46
N ALA A 331 -13.90 -0.02 -34.93
CA ALA A 331 -14.27 0.36 -33.57
C ALA A 331 -15.79 0.38 -33.35
N GLU A 332 -16.57 0.78 -34.36
CA GLU A 332 -18.04 0.77 -34.31
C GLU A 332 -18.63 -0.64 -34.17
N ARG A 333 -17.87 -1.69 -34.51
CA ARG A 333 -18.28 -3.10 -34.41
C ARG A 333 -17.87 -3.75 -33.10
N LEU A 334 -17.04 -3.07 -32.29
CA LEU A 334 -16.58 -3.57 -31.00
C LEU A 334 -17.67 -3.35 -29.95
N GLU A 335 -18.06 -4.42 -29.27
CA GLU A 335 -18.89 -4.31 -28.08
C GLU A 335 -18.17 -3.45 -27.03
N PRO A 336 -18.82 -2.45 -26.39
CA PRO A 336 -18.23 -1.72 -25.30
C PRO A 336 -17.83 -2.66 -24.16
N HIS A 337 -16.58 -2.61 -23.73
CA HIS A 337 -16.20 -3.35 -22.53
C HIS A 337 -16.86 -2.74 -21.30
N ASP A 338 -17.33 -3.58 -20.39
CA ASP A 338 -17.88 -3.18 -19.12
C ASP A 338 -17.08 -3.87 -18.00
N SER A 339 -16.11 -3.13 -17.49
CA SER A 339 -15.04 -3.67 -16.64
C SER A 339 -14.83 -2.83 -15.40
N PHE A 340 -14.47 -3.49 -14.30
CA PHE A 340 -13.87 -2.92 -13.11
C PHE A 340 -12.50 -3.53 -12.89
N PHE A 341 -11.64 -2.78 -12.17
CA PHE A 341 -10.26 -3.13 -11.94
C PHE A 341 -9.98 -3.11 -10.44
N ILE A 342 -9.62 -4.26 -9.86
CA ILE A 342 -9.14 -4.33 -8.48
C ILE A 342 -7.64 -4.15 -8.53
N GLY A 343 -7.14 -3.04 -7.98
CA GLY A 343 -5.72 -2.71 -8.00
C GLY A 343 -4.87 -3.69 -7.17
N ASP A 344 -3.61 -3.84 -7.55
CA ASP A 344 -2.68 -4.78 -6.93
C ASP A 344 -2.39 -4.50 -5.44
N HIS A 345 -2.57 -3.27 -4.97
CA HIS A 345 -2.46 -2.95 -3.56
C HIS A 345 -3.52 -3.66 -2.69
N VAL A 346 -4.66 -4.05 -3.28
CA VAL A 346 -5.68 -4.83 -2.56
C VAL A 346 -5.17 -6.23 -2.23
N PHE A 347 -4.34 -6.83 -3.10
CA PHE A 347 -3.71 -8.12 -2.84
C PHE A 347 -2.82 -8.08 -1.60
N TYR A 348 -1.88 -7.13 -1.54
CA TYR A 348 -1.03 -6.97 -0.36
C TYR A 348 -1.82 -6.62 0.90
N THR A 349 -2.81 -5.72 0.76
CA THR A 349 -3.69 -5.38 1.89
C THR A 349 -4.43 -6.61 2.40
N TYR A 350 -4.86 -7.49 1.51
CA TYR A 350 -5.50 -8.76 1.87
C TYR A 350 -4.54 -9.68 2.64
N LEU A 351 -3.32 -9.88 2.17
CA LEU A 351 -2.31 -10.69 2.84
C LEU A 351 -1.97 -10.16 4.24
N VAL A 352 -1.71 -8.86 4.34
CA VAL A 352 -1.38 -8.19 5.61
C VAL A 352 -2.57 -8.22 6.58
N TYR A 353 -3.79 -7.96 6.09
CA TYR A 353 -5.00 -7.94 6.92
C TYR A 353 -5.30 -9.30 7.56
N ASN A 354 -4.99 -10.38 6.88
CA ASN A 354 -5.22 -11.75 7.34
C ASN A 354 -3.99 -12.38 8.04
N GLY A 355 -2.92 -11.62 8.30
CA GLY A 355 -1.71 -12.12 8.95
C GLY A 355 -0.93 -13.15 8.10
N LEU A 356 -1.05 -13.07 6.78
CA LEU A 356 -0.39 -13.98 5.84
C LEU A 356 0.94 -13.44 5.30
N TRP A 357 1.35 -12.25 5.72
CA TRP A 357 2.54 -11.58 5.22
C TRP A 357 3.81 -12.42 5.41
N ASP A 358 4.08 -12.86 6.65
CA ASP A 358 5.29 -13.62 6.96
C ASP A 358 5.31 -14.96 6.22
N LEU A 359 4.16 -15.63 6.12
CA LEU A 359 4.02 -16.85 5.34
C LEU A 359 4.24 -16.62 3.85
N HIS A 360 3.77 -15.50 3.30
CA HIS A 360 3.99 -15.10 1.91
C HIS A 360 5.48 -14.87 1.63
N ILE A 361 6.19 -14.18 2.52
CA ILE A 361 7.63 -13.97 2.36
C ILE A 361 8.40 -15.28 2.49
N ALA A 362 8.10 -16.10 3.51
CA ALA A 362 8.74 -17.41 3.71
C ALA A 362 8.47 -18.40 2.54
N GLN A 363 7.32 -18.28 1.87
CA GLN A 363 7.01 -19.08 0.69
C GLN A 363 7.94 -18.77 -0.50
N LYS A 364 8.49 -17.56 -0.58
CA LYS A 364 9.41 -17.15 -1.65
C LYS A 364 10.86 -17.58 -1.41
N ASP A 365 11.21 -18.02 -0.21
CA ASP A 365 12.52 -18.58 0.07
C ASP A 365 12.68 -19.94 -0.61
N GLU A 366 13.92 -20.31 -1.01
CA GLU A 366 14.23 -21.54 -1.74
C GLU A 366 13.64 -22.79 -1.07
N ASP A 367 13.77 -22.91 0.24
CA ASP A 367 13.20 -24.02 1.03
C ASP A 367 11.67 -23.98 1.15
N GLY A 368 11.07 -22.78 1.02
CA GLY A 368 9.65 -22.50 1.19
C GLY A 368 8.84 -22.63 -0.09
N TYR A 369 9.45 -22.42 -1.25
CA TYR A 369 8.81 -22.11 -2.52
C TYR A 369 7.64 -23.04 -2.88
N TYR A 370 7.86 -24.35 -2.86
CA TYR A 370 6.80 -25.35 -3.06
C TYR A 370 6.19 -25.85 -1.73
N ARG A 371 7.02 -25.95 -0.67
CA ARG A 371 6.59 -26.56 0.58
C ARG A 371 5.50 -25.77 1.32
N LEU A 372 5.54 -24.43 1.23
CA LEU A 372 4.59 -23.55 1.92
C LEU A 372 3.43 -23.10 1.02
N SER A 373 3.42 -23.49 -0.26
CA SER A 373 2.39 -23.07 -1.23
C SER A 373 0.99 -23.48 -0.81
N ASP A 374 0.79 -24.74 -0.40
CA ASP A 374 -0.52 -25.24 0.04
C ASP A 374 -1.02 -24.50 1.29
N GLN A 375 -0.13 -24.25 2.26
CA GLN A 375 -0.48 -23.53 3.48
C GLN A 375 -0.87 -22.08 3.19
N LEU A 376 -0.15 -21.41 2.28
CA LEU A 376 -0.46 -20.05 1.87
C LEU A 376 -1.79 -19.99 1.09
N SER A 377 -1.99 -20.93 0.15
CA SER A 377 -3.23 -21.08 -0.59
C SER A 377 -4.44 -21.27 0.34
N GLU A 378 -4.34 -22.18 1.32
CA GLU A 378 -5.38 -22.37 2.33
C GLU A 378 -5.64 -21.09 3.16
N GLY A 379 -4.59 -20.39 3.56
CA GLY A 379 -4.68 -19.13 4.28
C GLY A 379 -5.43 -18.06 3.46
N ILE A 380 -5.09 -17.94 2.17
CA ILE A 380 -5.78 -17.03 1.25
C ILE A 380 -7.25 -17.42 1.12
N MET A 381 -7.57 -18.70 0.95
CA MET A 381 -8.97 -19.15 0.80
C MET A 381 -9.83 -18.93 2.07
N LYS A 382 -9.22 -18.93 3.26
CA LYS A 382 -9.92 -18.71 4.54
C LYS A 382 -10.01 -17.22 4.94
N GLY A 383 -9.23 -16.35 4.33
CA GLY A 383 -9.16 -14.94 4.68
C GLY A 383 -10.42 -14.14 4.36
N VAL A 384 -10.47 -12.93 4.89
CA VAL A 384 -11.58 -11.98 4.73
C VAL A 384 -11.06 -10.64 4.17
N PHE A 385 -11.92 -9.93 3.44
CA PHE A 385 -11.57 -8.60 2.95
C PHE A 385 -11.87 -7.52 3.99
N PRO A 386 -11.06 -6.46 4.09
CA PRO A 386 -11.38 -5.29 4.90
C PRO A 386 -12.71 -4.65 4.47
N GLU A 387 -13.46 -4.09 5.43
CA GLU A 387 -14.81 -3.58 5.16
C GLU A 387 -14.85 -2.46 4.12
N ASN A 388 -13.84 -1.59 4.07
CA ASN A 388 -13.73 -0.54 3.05
C ASN A 388 -13.57 -1.10 1.61
N ILE A 389 -12.95 -2.27 1.45
CA ILE A 389 -12.87 -2.98 0.16
C ILE A 389 -14.19 -3.68 -0.14
N ARG A 390 -14.82 -4.32 0.85
CA ARG A 390 -16.14 -4.96 0.71
C ARG A 390 -17.21 -3.96 0.29
N GLU A 391 -17.17 -2.74 0.82
CA GLU A 391 -18.09 -1.67 0.42
C GLU A 391 -17.90 -1.29 -1.06
N GLN A 392 -16.66 -1.23 -1.56
CA GLN A 392 -16.39 -0.99 -2.97
C GLN A 392 -16.87 -2.17 -3.84
N PHE A 393 -16.74 -3.41 -3.37
CA PHE A 393 -17.32 -4.60 -4.04
C PHE A 393 -18.84 -4.52 -4.14
N ARG A 394 -19.54 -4.11 -3.06
CA ARG A 394 -21.00 -3.92 -3.09
C ARG A 394 -21.42 -2.91 -4.16
N ARG A 395 -20.74 -1.76 -4.23
CA ARG A 395 -21.01 -0.72 -5.26
C ARG A 395 -20.78 -1.24 -6.68
N MET A 396 -19.73 -2.02 -6.91
CA MET A 396 -19.50 -2.67 -8.20
C MET A 396 -20.62 -3.66 -8.53
N LEU A 397 -21.05 -4.49 -7.58
CA LEU A 397 -22.13 -5.45 -7.78
C LEU A 397 -23.49 -4.76 -7.99
N GLU A 398 -23.76 -3.64 -7.34
CA GLU A 398 -24.93 -2.80 -7.61
C GLU A 398 -24.92 -2.27 -9.04
N TYR A 399 -23.76 -1.81 -9.53
CA TYR A 399 -23.60 -1.37 -10.91
C TYR A 399 -23.89 -2.51 -11.92
N PHE A 400 -23.35 -3.70 -11.73
CA PHE A 400 -23.59 -4.84 -12.61
C PHE A 400 -25.02 -5.41 -12.50
N GLY A 401 -25.72 -5.13 -11.40
CA GLY A 401 -27.03 -5.70 -11.12
C GLY A 401 -26.96 -7.22 -11.05
N GLN A 402 -27.81 -7.90 -11.83
CA GLN A 402 -27.86 -9.37 -11.93
C GLN A 402 -27.13 -9.91 -13.19
N ALA A 403 -26.32 -9.09 -13.87
CA ALA A 403 -25.58 -9.55 -15.04
C ALA A 403 -24.46 -10.51 -14.63
N PRO A 404 -24.27 -11.64 -15.32
CA PRO A 404 -23.14 -12.52 -15.10
C PRO A 404 -21.80 -11.79 -15.29
N ILE A 405 -20.84 -12.09 -14.43
CA ILE A 405 -19.51 -11.50 -14.46
C ILE A 405 -18.43 -12.57 -14.47
N ILE A 406 -17.26 -12.23 -14.97
CA ILE A 406 -16.05 -13.04 -14.87
C ILE A 406 -15.00 -12.26 -14.06
N VAL A 407 -14.38 -12.96 -13.11
CA VAL A 407 -13.26 -12.46 -12.30
C VAL A 407 -11.99 -13.11 -12.83
N ARG A 408 -11.06 -12.29 -13.33
CA ARG A 408 -9.85 -12.76 -14.03
C ARG A 408 -8.59 -12.21 -13.38
N SER A 409 -7.56 -13.03 -13.32
CA SER A 409 -6.21 -12.55 -13.01
C SER A 409 -5.78 -11.44 -13.95
N SER A 410 -5.03 -10.49 -13.44
CA SER A 410 -4.39 -9.43 -14.21
C SER A 410 -3.07 -9.07 -13.52
N SER A 411 -2.20 -10.08 -13.35
CA SER A 411 -0.88 -9.88 -12.77
C SER A 411 -0.04 -8.94 -13.63
N ILE A 412 0.88 -8.22 -13.00
CA ILE A 412 1.85 -7.39 -13.73
C ILE A 412 2.81 -8.24 -14.58
N LEU A 413 2.97 -9.52 -14.24
CA LEU A 413 3.77 -10.49 -14.99
C LEU A 413 3.03 -11.09 -16.19
N GLU A 414 1.69 -10.97 -16.25
CA GLU A 414 0.88 -11.46 -17.37
C GLU A 414 0.95 -10.51 -18.56
N ASP A 415 0.96 -11.09 -19.75
CA ASP A 415 0.87 -10.37 -21.03
C ASP A 415 1.94 -9.28 -21.22
N GLY A 416 3.10 -9.46 -20.58
CA GLY A 416 4.28 -8.66 -20.81
C GLY A 416 5.09 -9.14 -22.03
N PHE A 417 6.00 -8.30 -22.52
CA PHE A 417 6.89 -8.70 -23.61
C PHE A 417 7.75 -9.91 -23.20
N GLY A 418 7.58 -11.03 -23.92
CA GLY A 418 8.33 -12.28 -23.69
C GLY A 418 7.75 -13.24 -22.67
N ASN A 419 6.71 -12.84 -21.92
CA ASN A 419 6.07 -13.70 -20.92
C ASN A 419 4.56 -13.77 -21.17
N ALA A 420 4.07 -14.96 -21.47
CA ALA A 420 2.64 -15.24 -21.57
C ALA A 420 2.26 -16.26 -20.48
N PHE A 421 1.57 -15.81 -19.44
CA PHE A 421 1.05 -16.66 -18.36
C PHE A 421 -0.28 -17.34 -18.72
N ALA A 422 -0.51 -17.64 -20.01
CA ALA A 422 -1.75 -18.21 -20.49
C ALA A 422 -2.12 -19.50 -19.73
N GLY A 423 -3.26 -19.49 -19.04
CA GLY A 423 -3.76 -20.64 -18.29
C GLY A 423 -2.99 -21.01 -17.02
N LYS A 424 -2.15 -20.10 -16.50
CA LYS A 424 -1.39 -20.32 -15.25
C LYS A 424 -2.11 -19.80 -14.02
N TYR A 425 -2.91 -18.77 -14.19
CA TYR A 425 -3.75 -18.21 -13.13
C TYR A 425 -5.23 -18.44 -13.45
N GLU A 426 -6.03 -18.53 -12.40
CA GLU A 426 -7.44 -18.83 -12.50
C GLU A 426 -8.30 -17.68 -13.02
N SER A 427 -9.42 -18.04 -13.63
CA SER A 427 -10.50 -17.14 -14.00
C SER A 427 -11.83 -17.75 -13.59
N VAL A 428 -12.67 -17.01 -12.86
CA VAL A 428 -13.89 -17.52 -12.24
C VAL A 428 -15.12 -16.85 -12.82
N PHE A 429 -16.05 -17.62 -13.37
CA PHE A 429 -17.35 -17.13 -13.78
C PHE A 429 -18.31 -17.09 -12.59
N CYS A 430 -18.93 -15.95 -12.36
CA CYS A 430 -19.98 -15.75 -11.37
C CYS A 430 -21.30 -15.50 -12.05
N ALA A 431 -22.30 -16.31 -11.78
CA ALA A 431 -23.66 -16.09 -12.30
C ALA A 431 -24.26 -14.76 -11.81
N ASN A 432 -23.78 -14.25 -10.68
CA ASN A 432 -24.13 -12.96 -10.08
C ASN A 432 -25.65 -12.82 -9.82
N GLN A 433 -26.28 -13.91 -9.39
CA GLN A 433 -27.70 -14.01 -9.10
C GLN A 433 -27.95 -14.16 -7.59
N GLY A 434 -29.09 -13.71 -7.11
CA GLY A 434 -29.50 -13.79 -5.71
C GLY A 434 -29.44 -12.44 -4.98
N SER A 435 -29.45 -12.48 -3.66
CA SER A 435 -29.36 -11.30 -2.80
C SER A 435 -27.99 -10.60 -2.90
N GLY A 436 -27.90 -9.35 -2.46
CA GLY A 436 -26.64 -8.61 -2.44
C GLY A 436 -25.53 -9.32 -1.66
N GLU A 437 -25.86 -9.91 -0.50
CA GLU A 437 -24.90 -10.65 0.33
C GLU A 437 -24.45 -11.98 -0.32
N GLU A 438 -25.34 -12.70 -0.97
CA GLU A 438 -24.97 -13.93 -1.71
C GLU A 438 -24.04 -13.62 -2.89
N ARG A 439 -24.33 -12.53 -3.62
CA ARG A 439 -23.49 -12.07 -4.72
C ARG A 439 -22.11 -11.60 -4.21
N LEU A 440 -22.09 -10.85 -3.12
CA LEU A 440 -20.83 -10.40 -2.48
C LEU A 440 -19.98 -11.60 -2.04
N LYS A 441 -20.58 -12.57 -1.36
CA LYS A 441 -19.86 -13.78 -0.92
C LYS A 441 -19.25 -14.55 -2.08
N LYS A 442 -19.98 -14.70 -3.20
CA LYS A 442 -19.48 -15.38 -4.41
C LYS A 442 -18.36 -14.59 -5.10
N LEU A 443 -18.47 -13.27 -5.13
CA LEU A 443 -17.40 -12.41 -5.64
C LEU A 443 -16.13 -12.53 -4.79
N GLU A 444 -16.25 -12.42 -3.46
CA GLU A 444 -15.13 -12.59 -2.53
C GLU A 444 -14.46 -13.97 -2.69
N GLU A 445 -15.24 -15.02 -2.87
CA GLU A 445 -14.73 -16.38 -3.12
C GLU A 445 -13.97 -16.42 -4.45
N ALA A 446 -14.53 -15.85 -5.52
CA ALA A 446 -13.88 -15.79 -6.82
C ALA A 446 -12.54 -15.03 -6.77
N VAL A 447 -12.49 -13.89 -6.07
CA VAL A 447 -11.27 -13.12 -5.89
C VAL A 447 -10.23 -13.93 -5.09
N ARG A 448 -10.64 -14.64 -4.03
CA ARG A 448 -9.74 -15.53 -3.27
C ARG A 448 -9.17 -16.66 -4.12
N ILE A 449 -9.97 -17.29 -4.97
CA ILE A 449 -9.52 -18.33 -5.91
C ILE A 449 -8.44 -17.77 -6.84
N VAL A 450 -8.64 -16.59 -7.39
CA VAL A 450 -7.65 -15.94 -8.25
C VAL A 450 -6.37 -15.61 -7.46
N TYR A 451 -6.50 -15.08 -6.24
CA TYR A 451 -5.33 -14.80 -5.39
C TYR A 451 -4.58 -16.09 -5.01
N ALA A 452 -5.28 -17.16 -4.64
CA ALA A 452 -4.68 -18.44 -4.31
C ALA A 452 -3.93 -19.05 -5.49
N SER A 453 -4.41 -18.85 -6.73
CA SER A 453 -3.74 -19.37 -7.94
C SER A 453 -2.33 -18.81 -8.17
N THR A 454 -1.94 -17.73 -7.47
CA THR A 454 -0.56 -17.21 -7.53
C THR A 454 0.47 -18.21 -6.98
N VAL A 455 0.06 -19.11 -6.11
CA VAL A 455 0.91 -20.13 -5.50
C VAL A 455 0.57 -21.55 -5.94
N ASP A 456 -0.24 -21.71 -6.98
CA ASP A 456 -0.47 -23.01 -7.59
C ASP A 456 0.84 -23.62 -8.14
N PRO A 457 1.07 -24.93 -7.98
CA PRO A 457 2.31 -25.57 -8.44
C PRO A 457 2.66 -25.25 -9.90
N SER A 458 1.67 -25.20 -10.79
CA SER A 458 1.89 -24.90 -12.22
C SER A 458 2.32 -23.45 -12.47
N ALA A 459 1.87 -22.51 -11.63
CA ALA A 459 2.28 -21.10 -11.70
C ALA A 459 3.69 -20.91 -11.12
N LEU A 460 3.99 -21.61 -10.02
CA LEU A 460 5.31 -21.60 -9.40
C LEU A 460 6.37 -22.18 -10.35
N GLU A 461 6.13 -23.36 -10.93
CA GLU A 461 7.01 -24.03 -11.91
C GLU A 461 7.26 -23.13 -13.14
N TYR A 462 6.22 -22.46 -13.63
CA TYR A 462 6.36 -21.53 -14.76
C TYR A 462 7.26 -20.34 -14.40
N ARG A 463 7.10 -19.74 -13.20
CA ARG A 463 7.97 -18.63 -12.76
C ARG A 463 9.41 -19.07 -12.59
N GLU A 464 9.65 -20.21 -11.94
CA GLU A 464 10.99 -20.78 -11.76
C GLU A 464 11.68 -21.04 -13.11
N THR A 465 11.00 -21.71 -14.06
CA THR A 465 11.55 -22.00 -15.39
C THR A 465 11.86 -20.75 -16.23
N ARG A 466 11.26 -19.63 -15.90
CA ARG A 466 11.48 -18.33 -16.54
C ARG A 466 12.41 -17.39 -15.78
N GLY A 467 12.92 -17.83 -14.61
CA GLY A 467 13.74 -16.98 -13.72
C GLY A 467 12.97 -15.81 -13.14
N LEU A 468 11.67 -15.99 -12.89
CA LEU A 468 10.75 -15.00 -12.32
C LEU A 468 10.39 -15.31 -10.87
N ASP A 469 10.99 -16.32 -10.27
CA ASP A 469 10.78 -16.77 -8.88
C ASP A 469 11.13 -15.66 -7.86
N GLY A 470 12.18 -14.87 -8.14
CA GLY A 470 12.58 -13.72 -7.33
C GLY A 470 11.85 -12.41 -7.65
N VAL A 471 10.94 -12.40 -8.64
CA VAL A 471 10.20 -11.19 -9.02
C VAL A 471 8.93 -11.04 -8.19
N GLU A 472 8.65 -9.82 -7.76
CA GLU A 472 7.45 -9.47 -6.99
C GLU A 472 6.17 -9.81 -7.77
N GLU A 473 5.29 -10.64 -7.20
CA GLU A 473 3.98 -10.95 -7.77
C GLU A 473 2.95 -9.93 -7.27
N GLN A 474 2.46 -9.11 -8.19
CA GLN A 474 1.46 -8.09 -7.90
C GLN A 474 0.15 -8.47 -8.61
N MET A 475 -0.71 -9.21 -7.91
CA MET A 475 -1.96 -9.70 -8.47
C MET A 475 -3.06 -8.63 -8.43
N ALA A 476 -3.27 -7.94 -9.56
CA ALA A 476 -4.49 -7.20 -9.81
C ALA A 476 -5.58 -8.11 -10.39
N ILE A 477 -6.82 -7.64 -10.39
CA ILE A 477 -7.96 -8.42 -10.92
C ILE A 477 -8.79 -7.57 -11.87
N LEU A 478 -9.16 -8.20 -12.98
CA LEU A 478 -10.09 -7.68 -13.96
C LEU A 478 -11.46 -8.33 -13.75
N VAL A 479 -12.49 -7.54 -13.44
CA VAL A 479 -13.88 -7.99 -13.33
C VAL A 479 -14.66 -7.46 -14.52
N GLN A 480 -15.26 -8.34 -15.32
CA GLN A 480 -15.96 -7.97 -16.56
C GLN A 480 -17.36 -8.57 -16.60
N ARG A 481 -18.30 -7.83 -17.20
CA ARG A 481 -19.57 -8.41 -17.62
C ARG A 481 -19.32 -9.46 -18.69
N VAL A 482 -19.98 -10.60 -18.57
CA VAL A 482 -19.92 -11.67 -19.57
C VAL A 482 -20.80 -11.30 -20.76
N SER A 483 -20.21 -11.28 -21.96
CA SER A 483 -20.94 -11.10 -23.22
C SER A 483 -21.65 -12.40 -23.63
N GLY A 484 -22.82 -12.28 -24.17
CA GLY A 484 -23.58 -13.43 -24.66
C GLY A 484 -25.11 -13.22 -24.66
N SER A 485 -25.80 -14.24 -25.09
CA SER A 485 -27.27 -14.31 -25.11
C SER A 485 -27.79 -15.44 -24.23
N LEU A 486 -29.00 -15.29 -23.71
CA LEU A 486 -29.64 -16.32 -22.91
C LEU A 486 -30.16 -17.45 -23.83
N HIS A 487 -29.73 -18.66 -23.53
CA HIS A 487 -30.19 -19.91 -24.17
C HIS A 487 -30.81 -20.81 -23.09
N GLY A 488 -32.09 -20.62 -22.82
CA GLY A 488 -32.77 -21.22 -21.67
C GLY A 488 -32.24 -20.62 -20.37
N LYS A 489 -31.59 -21.43 -19.54
CA LYS A 489 -30.96 -21.00 -18.28
C LYS A 489 -29.44 -20.70 -18.38
N TYR A 490 -28.86 -20.82 -19.56
CA TYR A 490 -27.45 -20.60 -19.80
C TYR A 490 -27.23 -19.29 -20.58
N LEU A 491 -26.14 -18.59 -20.26
CA LEU A 491 -25.69 -17.40 -20.98
C LEU A 491 -24.35 -17.73 -21.65
N PHE A 492 -24.28 -17.60 -22.97
CA PHE A 492 -23.05 -17.77 -23.75
C PHE A 492 -23.12 -17.02 -25.08
N PRO A 493 -21.96 -16.63 -25.67
CA PRO A 493 -21.94 -16.00 -26.99
C PRO A 493 -22.21 -16.99 -28.09
N SER A 494 -22.65 -16.50 -29.27
CA SER A 494 -22.87 -17.33 -30.46
C SER A 494 -21.57 -17.96 -30.97
N ALA A 495 -20.43 -17.32 -30.77
CA ALA A 495 -19.10 -17.83 -31.10
C ALA A 495 -18.08 -17.28 -30.07
N ALA A 496 -17.08 -18.06 -29.78
CA ALA A 496 -15.92 -17.63 -28.97
C ALA A 496 -14.66 -18.16 -29.63
N GLY A 497 -13.56 -17.38 -29.55
CA GLY A 497 -12.30 -17.74 -30.13
C GLY A 497 -11.19 -16.81 -29.69
N VAL A 498 -9.97 -17.16 -30.08
CA VAL A 498 -8.77 -16.36 -29.83
C VAL A 498 -8.04 -16.14 -31.14
N GLY A 499 -7.76 -14.88 -31.47
CA GLY A 499 -6.95 -14.51 -32.62
C GLY A 499 -5.48 -14.35 -32.22
N TYR A 500 -4.59 -14.91 -33.03
CA TYR A 500 -3.13 -14.74 -32.90
C TYR A 500 -2.59 -14.05 -34.13
N SER A 501 -1.70 -13.10 -33.96
CA SER A 501 -1.02 -12.42 -35.08
C SER A 501 0.02 -13.30 -35.78
N TYR A 502 0.42 -14.41 -35.17
CA TYR A 502 1.37 -15.37 -35.69
C TYR A 502 0.86 -16.79 -35.43
N ASP A 503 0.85 -17.63 -36.47
CA ASP A 503 0.45 -19.04 -36.36
C ASP A 503 1.66 -19.87 -35.90
N THR A 504 1.64 -20.34 -34.66
CA THR A 504 2.68 -21.21 -34.09
C THR A 504 2.45 -22.69 -34.39
N TYR A 505 1.31 -23.08 -34.95
CA TYR A 505 0.91 -24.49 -35.10
C TYR A 505 0.99 -25.04 -36.51
N GLY A 506 1.17 -24.21 -37.52
CA GLY A 506 1.45 -24.57 -38.92
C GLY A 506 0.94 -25.94 -39.39
N TRP A 507 -0.38 -26.12 -39.54
CA TRP A 507 -1.01 -27.40 -39.89
C TRP A 507 -0.61 -27.92 -41.29
N SER A 508 -0.01 -27.07 -42.15
CA SER A 508 0.51 -27.45 -43.46
C SER A 508 1.73 -26.63 -43.83
N GLN A 509 2.62 -27.24 -44.63
CA GLN A 509 3.86 -26.56 -45.15
C GLN A 509 3.58 -25.32 -46.04
N ASN A 510 2.33 -25.12 -46.46
CA ASN A 510 1.95 -24.01 -47.35
C ASN A 510 1.28 -22.84 -46.57
N MET A 511 1.13 -22.95 -45.25
CA MET A 511 0.60 -21.85 -44.44
C MET A 511 1.68 -20.86 -44.09
N ASP A 512 1.42 -19.60 -44.36
CA ASP A 512 2.29 -18.49 -43.97
C ASP A 512 2.01 -18.14 -42.51
N PRO A 513 2.94 -18.40 -41.58
CA PRO A 513 2.74 -18.14 -40.16
C PRO A 513 2.46 -16.67 -39.82
N GLU A 514 2.96 -15.74 -40.66
CA GLU A 514 2.78 -14.29 -40.44
C GLU A 514 1.35 -13.82 -40.71
N LYS A 515 0.49 -14.65 -41.30
CA LYS A 515 -0.93 -14.34 -41.48
C LYS A 515 -1.77 -14.53 -40.22
N GLY A 516 -1.16 -15.11 -39.20
CA GLY A 516 -1.84 -15.40 -37.93
C GLY A 516 -2.87 -16.52 -38.05
N MET A 517 -3.61 -16.73 -36.97
CA MET A 517 -4.70 -17.72 -36.89
C MET A 517 -5.86 -17.19 -36.05
N LEU A 518 -7.04 -17.70 -36.29
CA LEU A 518 -8.27 -17.41 -35.54
C LEU A 518 -8.92 -18.73 -35.07
#